data_9aa0b98b44483860db1cab22fe41b5a1
#
_entry.id   9aa0b98b44483860db1cab22fe41b5a1
#
_cell.length_a   1.000
_cell.length_b   1.000
_cell.length_c   1.000
_cell.angle_alpha   90.00
_cell.angle_beta   90.00
_cell.angle_gamma   90.00
#
_symmetry.space_group_name_H-M   'P 1'
#
loop_
_entity.id
_entity.type
_entity.pdbx_description
1 polymer ?
#
loop_
_entity_poly.entity_id
_entity_poly.type
_entity_poly.pdbx_seq_one_letter_code
_entity_poly.pdbx_strand_id
1 'polypeptide(L)'
;AASDVYKRQSFRHQVKKLLFLGSTCIYPRDAEQPMKEDVLLTSPLEYTNEPYAIAKIAGLKMCESFNLQYGANYIAVMPTNLYGPNDNFDLERSHVLPAMIRKIHLAHCLKEDNWEAVRKDMNLRPVEGISGENSKEEILTILKKYGISNTEVLLWGTGTPLREFLWSEEMADASVFVMEHIDFKDTYQEGSKDIRNCHINIGTGKEISIRNLAELIVETVGYKGKLTFDSTKPDGTMRKLTDPSKLHQLGWHHKIEIEEGVRRMYEWYLFS
;
A
#
# COMPACT_ATOMS: atom_id res chain seq x y z
N ALA A 1 -13.45 -18.65 1.03
CA ALA A 1 -13.94 -19.33 2.25
C ALA A 1 -14.30 -18.35 3.37
N ALA A 2 -13.35 -17.73 4.10
CA ALA A 2 -13.67 -16.83 5.21
C ALA A 2 -14.52 -15.61 4.79
N SER A 3 -14.17 -14.96 3.69
CA SER A 3 -14.88 -13.79 3.16
C SER A 3 -16.36 -14.09 2.81
N ASP A 4 -16.67 -15.31 2.36
CA ASP A 4 -18.04 -15.76 2.10
C ASP A 4 -18.85 -15.90 3.40
N VAL A 5 -18.25 -16.50 4.42
CA VAL A 5 -18.88 -16.69 5.73
C VAL A 5 -19.35 -15.38 6.32
N TYR A 6 -18.50 -14.35 6.37
CA TYR A 6 -18.85 -13.05 6.96
C TYR A 6 -20.00 -12.35 6.21
N LYS A 7 -20.03 -12.40 4.88
CA LYS A 7 -21.13 -11.80 4.10
C LYS A 7 -22.47 -12.50 4.34
N ARG A 8 -22.46 -13.84 4.39
CA ARG A 8 -23.66 -14.62 4.73
C ARG A 8 -24.10 -14.40 6.17
N GLN A 9 -23.19 -14.30 7.12
CA GLN A 9 -23.50 -13.96 8.51
C GLN A 9 -24.12 -12.57 8.60
N SER A 10 -23.50 -11.57 7.97
CA SER A 10 -24.03 -10.21 7.92
C SER A 10 -25.46 -10.19 7.38
N PHE A 11 -25.73 -10.94 6.32
CA PHE A 11 -27.09 -11.06 5.78
C PHE A 11 -28.07 -11.76 6.76
N ARG A 12 -27.67 -12.90 7.33
CA ARG A 12 -28.50 -13.65 8.29
C ARG A 12 -28.82 -12.84 9.55
N HIS A 13 -27.88 -12.00 9.99
CA HIS A 13 -28.06 -11.14 11.16
C HIS A 13 -28.60 -9.75 10.79
N GLN A 14 -29.06 -9.54 9.57
CA GLN A 14 -29.69 -8.31 9.10
C GLN A 14 -28.84 -7.06 9.36
N VAL A 15 -27.52 -7.18 9.13
CA VAL A 15 -26.59 -6.05 9.24
C VAL A 15 -27.02 -4.97 8.25
N LYS A 16 -27.21 -3.75 8.71
CA LYS A 16 -27.72 -2.64 7.90
C LYS A 16 -26.77 -2.26 6.77
N LYS A 17 -25.46 -2.30 7.01
CA LYS A 17 -24.43 -1.96 6.03
C LYS A 17 -23.17 -2.80 6.26
N LEU A 18 -22.46 -3.15 5.18
CA LEU A 18 -21.17 -3.85 5.24
C LEU A 18 -20.20 -3.18 4.29
N LEU A 19 -18.98 -2.90 4.78
CA LEU A 19 -17.86 -2.47 3.97
C LEU A 19 -16.90 -3.64 3.73
N PHE A 20 -16.65 -3.96 2.46
CA PHE A 20 -15.67 -4.96 2.06
C PHE A 20 -14.38 -4.28 1.59
N LEU A 21 -13.29 -4.55 2.29
CA LEU A 21 -11.97 -4.05 1.91
C LEU A 21 -11.38 -4.97 0.81
N GLY A 22 -11.37 -4.45 -0.40
CA GLY A 22 -10.75 -5.07 -1.55
C GLY A 22 -9.27 -4.72 -1.69
N SER A 23 -8.81 -4.58 -2.92
CA SER A 23 -7.45 -4.13 -3.29
C SER A 23 -7.43 -3.77 -4.77
N THR A 24 -6.63 -2.80 -5.16
CA THR A 24 -6.37 -2.48 -6.58
C THR A 24 -5.64 -3.58 -7.35
N CYS A 25 -5.21 -4.66 -6.69
CA CYS A 25 -4.70 -5.87 -7.34
C CYS A 25 -5.74 -6.62 -8.18
N ILE A 26 -7.03 -6.28 -8.03
CA ILE A 26 -8.13 -6.84 -8.85
C ILE A 26 -8.11 -6.38 -10.30
N TYR A 27 -7.42 -5.29 -10.59
CA TYR A 27 -7.39 -4.73 -11.93
C TYR A 27 -6.42 -5.48 -12.84
N PRO A 28 -6.72 -5.55 -14.15
CA PRO A 28 -5.84 -6.16 -15.12
C PRO A 28 -4.42 -5.57 -15.09
N ARG A 29 -3.42 -6.42 -15.38
CA ARG A 29 -2.02 -6.01 -15.39
C ARG A 29 -1.75 -4.84 -16.35
N ASP A 30 -2.36 -4.90 -17.52
CA ASP A 30 -2.15 -3.94 -18.61
C ASP A 30 -3.34 -2.98 -18.77
N ALA A 31 -4.08 -2.72 -17.67
CA ALA A 31 -5.19 -1.77 -17.68
C ALA A 31 -4.71 -0.35 -18.00
N GLU A 32 -5.56 0.40 -18.71
CA GLU A 32 -5.34 1.84 -18.95
C GLU A 32 -5.23 2.59 -17.61
N GLN A 33 -4.34 3.58 -17.57
CA GLN A 33 -4.04 4.34 -16.35
C GLN A 33 -4.47 5.81 -16.52
N PRO A 34 -5.14 6.41 -15.53
CA PRO A 34 -5.52 5.82 -14.22
C PRO A 34 -6.64 4.78 -14.34
N MET A 35 -6.56 3.73 -13.49
CA MET A 35 -7.51 2.61 -13.51
C MET A 35 -8.86 3.01 -12.92
N LYS A 36 -9.90 2.97 -13.75
CA LYS A 36 -11.29 3.14 -13.32
C LYS A 36 -11.91 1.81 -12.89
N GLU A 37 -13.03 1.89 -12.19
CA GLU A 37 -13.75 0.70 -11.71
C GLU A 37 -14.27 -0.20 -12.86
N ASP A 38 -14.54 0.36 -14.01
CA ASP A 38 -15.08 -0.35 -15.17
C ASP A 38 -14.08 -1.24 -15.91
N VAL A 39 -12.77 -1.08 -15.66
CA VAL A 39 -11.74 -1.94 -16.25
C VAL A 39 -11.63 -3.32 -15.58
N LEU A 40 -12.42 -3.57 -14.54
CA LEU A 40 -12.44 -4.87 -13.86
C LEU A 40 -12.79 -6.01 -14.81
N LEU A 41 -11.94 -7.06 -14.86
CA LEU A 41 -12.13 -8.27 -15.70
C LEU A 41 -12.11 -8.02 -17.21
N THR A 42 -11.47 -6.98 -17.68
CA THR A 42 -11.34 -6.69 -19.13
C THR A 42 -10.14 -7.38 -19.78
N SER A 43 -9.13 -7.77 -19.01
CA SER A 43 -7.96 -8.52 -19.49
C SER A 43 -7.29 -9.30 -18.35
N PRO A 44 -6.23 -10.10 -18.62
CA PRO A 44 -5.55 -10.92 -17.59
C PRO A 44 -5.02 -10.12 -16.41
N LEU A 45 -5.06 -10.75 -15.24
CA LEU A 45 -4.51 -10.24 -13.99
C LEU A 45 -2.98 -10.35 -13.97
N GLU A 46 -2.34 -9.68 -13.00
CA GLU A 46 -0.92 -9.89 -12.72
C GLU A 46 -0.71 -11.29 -12.12
N TYR A 47 0.04 -12.13 -12.84
CA TYR A 47 0.20 -13.55 -12.53
C TYR A 47 0.71 -13.80 -11.10
N THR A 48 1.64 -12.98 -10.62
CA THR A 48 2.30 -13.18 -9.32
C THR A 48 1.36 -13.03 -8.12
N ASN A 49 0.25 -12.31 -8.28
CA ASN A 49 -0.76 -12.12 -7.24
C ASN A 49 -2.18 -12.53 -7.66
N GLU A 50 -2.31 -13.24 -8.78
CA GLU A 50 -3.60 -13.66 -9.33
C GLU A 50 -4.51 -14.39 -8.33
N PRO A 51 -4.04 -15.36 -7.52
CA PRO A 51 -4.90 -16.03 -6.52
C PRO A 51 -5.48 -15.07 -5.49
N TYR A 52 -4.71 -14.07 -5.05
CA TYR A 52 -5.18 -13.03 -4.15
C TYR A 52 -6.22 -12.12 -4.84
N ALA A 53 -5.93 -11.70 -6.06
CA ALA A 53 -6.82 -10.86 -6.86
C ALA A 53 -8.17 -11.54 -7.10
N ILE A 54 -8.18 -12.81 -7.50
CA ILE A 54 -9.39 -13.62 -7.70
C ILE A 54 -10.22 -13.69 -6.41
N ALA A 55 -9.59 -13.90 -5.26
CA ALA A 55 -10.29 -13.95 -3.99
C ALA A 55 -10.96 -12.60 -3.65
N LYS A 56 -10.31 -11.48 -3.96
CA LYS A 56 -10.88 -10.13 -3.77
C LYS A 56 -12.00 -9.83 -4.79
N ILE A 57 -11.85 -10.25 -6.05
CA ILE A 57 -12.90 -10.13 -7.08
C ILE A 57 -14.14 -10.94 -6.67
N ALA A 58 -13.97 -12.17 -6.24
CA ALA A 58 -15.09 -13.00 -5.77
C ALA A 58 -15.82 -12.33 -4.59
N GLY A 59 -15.06 -11.75 -3.65
CA GLY A 59 -15.64 -11.03 -2.52
C GLY A 59 -16.44 -9.79 -2.91
N LEU A 60 -15.94 -9.01 -3.85
CA LEU A 60 -16.60 -7.84 -4.42
C LEU A 60 -17.87 -8.25 -5.17
N LYS A 61 -17.81 -9.23 -6.07
CA LYS A 61 -18.96 -9.69 -6.85
C LYS A 61 -20.04 -10.31 -5.97
N MET A 62 -19.66 -10.91 -4.87
CA MET A 62 -20.62 -11.38 -3.87
C MET A 62 -21.35 -10.21 -3.19
N CYS A 63 -20.68 -9.11 -2.83
CA CYS A 63 -21.35 -7.91 -2.30
C CYS A 63 -22.37 -7.36 -3.32
N GLU A 64 -21.98 -7.22 -4.58
CA GLU A 64 -22.85 -6.81 -5.68
C GLU A 64 -24.09 -7.71 -5.81
N SER A 65 -23.89 -9.04 -5.81
CA SER A 65 -24.98 -10.02 -5.92
C SER A 65 -25.94 -9.97 -4.74
N PHE A 66 -25.47 -9.80 -3.50
CA PHE A 66 -26.35 -9.65 -2.33
C PHE A 66 -27.19 -8.37 -2.41
N ASN A 67 -26.60 -7.27 -2.88
CA ASN A 67 -27.35 -6.03 -3.07
C ASN A 67 -28.46 -6.19 -4.11
N LEU A 68 -28.14 -6.74 -5.27
CA LEU A 68 -29.10 -6.89 -6.37
C LEU A 68 -30.19 -7.91 -6.07
N GLN A 69 -29.87 -9.01 -5.42
CA GLN A 69 -30.80 -10.08 -5.15
C GLN A 69 -31.66 -9.84 -3.91
N TYR A 70 -31.11 -9.24 -2.88
CA TYR A 70 -31.74 -9.15 -1.56
C TYR A 70 -31.94 -7.72 -1.06
N GLY A 71 -31.56 -6.71 -1.84
CA GLY A 71 -31.63 -5.30 -1.40
C GLY A 71 -30.71 -5.00 -0.22
N ALA A 72 -29.59 -5.73 -0.09
CA ALA A 72 -28.57 -5.44 0.92
C ALA A 72 -27.87 -4.09 0.64
N ASN A 73 -27.11 -3.59 1.62
CA ASN A 73 -26.30 -2.39 1.48
C ASN A 73 -24.82 -2.71 1.74
N TYR A 74 -24.21 -3.43 0.80
CA TYR A 74 -22.84 -3.91 0.88
C TYR A 74 -21.97 -3.15 -0.11
N ILE A 75 -20.99 -2.41 0.37
CA ILE A 75 -20.09 -1.59 -0.44
C ILE A 75 -18.72 -2.22 -0.43
N ALA A 76 -18.08 -2.30 -1.59
CA ALA A 76 -16.70 -2.74 -1.73
C ALA A 76 -15.80 -1.54 -2.08
N VAL A 77 -14.67 -1.42 -1.41
CA VAL A 77 -13.69 -0.36 -1.67
C VAL A 77 -12.32 -0.95 -2.04
N MET A 78 -11.62 -0.29 -2.95
CA MET A 78 -10.35 -0.73 -3.51
C MET A 78 -9.25 0.26 -3.14
N PRO A 79 -8.58 0.07 -1.99
CA PRO A 79 -7.47 0.92 -1.61
C PRO A 79 -6.26 0.70 -2.52
N THR A 80 -5.52 1.79 -2.78
CA THR A 80 -4.18 1.77 -3.34
C THR A 80 -3.13 1.31 -2.32
N ASN A 81 -1.83 1.51 -2.57
CA ASN A 81 -0.80 1.10 -1.61
C ASN A 81 -0.88 1.96 -0.35
N LEU A 82 -1.10 1.33 0.78
CA LEU A 82 -1.16 1.99 2.08
C LEU A 82 0.22 2.04 2.72
N TYR A 83 0.48 3.09 3.47
CA TYR A 83 1.65 3.26 4.31
C TYR A 83 1.29 4.09 5.56
N GLY A 84 2.00 3.90 6.67
CA GLY A 84 1.72 4.66 7.89
C GLY A 84 2.21 3.97 9.17
N PRO A 85 1.73 4.41 10.34
CA PRO A 85 2.07 3.82 11.62
C PRO A 85 1.77 2.32 11.68
N ASN A 86 2.60 1.60 12.43
CA ASN A 86 2.53 0.14 12.57
C ASN A 86 2.77 -0.67 11.27
N ASP A 87 3.35 -0.06 10.24
CA ASP A 87 3.77 -0.79 9.05
C ASP A 87 4.92 -1.75 9.35
N ASN A 88 5.13 -2.71 8.44
CA ASN A 88 6.21 -3.68 8.58
C ASN A 88 7.51 -3.11 8.00
N PHE A 89 8.54 -2.94 8.83
CA PHE A 89 9.88 -2.48 8.44
C PHE A 89 10.90 -3.61 8.25
N ASP A 90 10.46 -4.86 8.11
CA ASP A 90 11.34 -5.99 7.83
C ASP A 90 12.06 -5.80 6.47
N LEU A 91 13.38 -6.01 6.43
CA LEU A 91 14.18 -5.74 5.22
C LEU A 91 13.90 -6.72 4.07
N GLU A 92 13.32 -7.88 4.37
CA GLU A 92 13.03 -8.94 3.40
C GLU A 92 11.55 -8.94 2.96
N ARG A 93 10.62 -8.68 3.89
CA ARG A 93 9.19 -8.94 3.71
C ARG A 93 8.31 -7.71 3.75
N SER A 94 8.89 -6.53 3.91
CA SER A 94 8.11 -5.29 3.95
C SER A 94 7.79 -4.75 2.57
N HIS A 95 6.83 -3.84 2.53
CA HIS A 95 6.57 -3.03 1.34
C HIS A 95 7.73 -2.06 1.08
N VAL A 96 7.79 -1.54 -0.16
CA VAL A 96 8.89 -0.72 -0.64
C VAL A 96 9.18 0.52 0.21
N LEU A 97 8.15 1.26 0.64
CA LEU A 97 8.31 2.51 1.38
C LEU A 97 8.90 2.28 2.79
N PRO A 98 8.34 1.40 3.66
CA PRO A 98 8.94 1.11 4.96
C PRO A 98 10.34 0.49 4.86
N ALA A 99 10.59 -0.38 3.86
CA ALA A 99 11.94 -0.91 3.62
C ALA A 99 12.95 0.19 3.31
N MET A 100 12.58 1.16 2.49
CA MET A 100 13.45 2.30 2.15
C MET A 100 13.74 3.18 3.37
N ILE A 101 12.73 3.51 4.17
CA ILE A 101 12.91 4.29 5.40
C ILE A 101 13.94 3.61 6.29
N ARG A 102 13.78 2.31 6.58
CA ARG A 102 14.71 1.57 7.42
C ARG A 102 16.12 1.50 6.84
N LYS A 103 16.25 1.20 5.54
CA LYS A 103 17.56 1.12 4.87
C LYS A 103 18.31 2.45 4.94
N ILE A 104 17.64 3.54 4.61
CA ILE A 104 18.24 4.88 4.57
C ILE A 104 18.56 5.36 5.98
N HIS A 105 17.69 5.09 6.98
CA HIS A 105 17.96 5.39 8.38
C HIS A 105 19.19 4.65 8.92
N LEU A 106 19.28 3.34 8.70
CA LEU A 106 20.44 2.56 9.14
C LEU A 106 21.74 3.02 8.47
N ALA A 107 21.70 3.34 7.17
CA ALA A 107 22.84 3.90 6.46
C ALA A 107 23.26 5.29 7.01
N HIS A 108 22.29 6.12 7.36
CA HIS A 108 22.53 7.40 8.02
C HIS A 108 23.20 7.20 9.38
N CYS A 109 22.67 6.32 10.23
CA CYS A 109 23.25 6.01 11.53
C CYS A 109 24.69 5.47 11.41
N LEU A 110 24.95 4.58 10.44
CA LEU A 110 26.30 4.08 10.18
C LEU A 110 27.26 5.19 9.71
N LYS A 111 26.77 6.13 8.90
CA LYS A 111 27.57 7.26 8.40
C LYS A 111 27.96 8.23 9.51
N GLU A 112 27.04 8.47 10.43
CA GLU A 112 27.27 9.34 11.63
C GLU A 112 27.94 8.59 12.79
N ASP A 113 28.40 7.34 12.59
CA ASP A 113 28.96 6.44 13.61
C ASP A 113 28.03 6.26 14.84
N ASN A 114 26.72 6.43 14.65
CA ASN A 114 25.71 6.29 15.70
C ASN A 114 25.31 4.81 15.92
N TRP A 115 26.22 4.08 16.56
CA TRP A 115 26.01 2.64 16.84
C TRP A 115 24.92 2.37 17.87
N GLU A 116 24.58 3.32 18.71
CA GLU A 116 23.47 3.19 19.64
C GLU A 116 22.15 3.05 18.87
N ALA A 117 21.89 3.92 17.90
CA ALA A 117 20.71 3.86 17.06
C ALA A 117 20.68 2.61 16.17
N VAL A 118 21.83 2.21 15.60
CA VAL A 118 21.92 0.94 14.82
C VAL A 118 21.54 -0.25 15.68
N ARG A 119 22.10 -0.37 16.89
CA ARG A 119 21.81 -1.46 17.81
C ARG A 119 20.37 -1.45 18.31
N LYS A 120 19.82 -0.27 18.60
CA LYS A 120 18.41 -0.11 18.96
C LYS A 120 17.49 -0.65 17.87
N ASP A 121 17.69 -0.25 16.61
CA ASP A 121 16.89 -0.75 15.49
C ASP A 121 17.02 -2.26 15.31
N MET A 122 18.26 -2.77 15.32
CA MET A 122 18.52 -4.20 15.14
C MET A 122 17.98 -5.08 16.29
N ASN A 123 17.86 -4.54 17.50
CA ASN A 123 17.22 -5.22 18.63
C ASN A 123 15.69 -5.27 18.48
N LEU A 124 15.09 -4.17 18.01
CA LEU A 124 13.65 -4.12 17.76
C LEU A 124 13.24 -4.97 16.56
N ARG A 125 14.09 -5.03 15.55
CA ARG A 125 13.78 -5.67 14.26
C ARG A 125 14.98 -6.49 13.78
N PRO A 126 15.29 -7.62 14.42
CA PRO A 126 16.41 -8.49 14.04
C PRO A 126 16.30 -8.94 12.59
N VAL A 127 17.44 -9.08 11.91
CA VAL A 127 17.52 -9.50 10.50
C VAL A 127 18.23 -10.85 10.44
N GLU A 128 17.56 -11.89 9.97
CA GLU A 128 18.10 -13.25 9.86
C GLU A 128 18.77 -13.76 11.15
N GLY A 129 18.19 -13.40 12.31
CA GLY A 129 18.73 -13.76 13.62
C GLY A 129 19.85 -12.87 14.15
N ILE A 130 20.31 -11.89 13.37
CA ILE A 130 21.28 -10.87 13.82
C ILE A 130 20.52 -9.73 14.47
N SER A 131 20.87 -9.41 15.72
CA SER A 131 20.30 -8.33 16.54
C SER A 131 21.35 -7.26 16.87
N GLY A 132 20.98 -6.26 17.64
CA GLY A 132 21.90 -5.25 18.15
C GLY A 132 22.90 -5.77 19.16
N GLU A 133 22.73 -6.99 19.71
CA GLU A 133 23.68 -7.62 20.64
C GLU A 133 24.86 -8.30 19.94
N ASN A 134 24.76 -8.51 18.63
CA ASN A 134 25.83 -9.11 17.84
C ASN A 134 27.04 -8.16 17.67
N SER A 135 28.17 -8.73 17.23
CA SER A 135 29.36 -7.95 16.93
C SER A 135 29.12 -6.92 15.82
N LYS A 136 29.90 -5.84 15.79
CA LYS A 136 29.81 -4.85 14.72
C LYS A 136 30.04 -5.47 13.35
N GLU A 137 30.94 -6.44 13.25
CA GLU A 137 31.27 -7.15 12.02
C GLU A 137 30.09 -7.97 11.47
N GLU A 138 29.36 -8.67 12.36
CA GLU A 138 28.17 -9.43 12.00
C GLU A 138 27.05 -8.51 11.54
N ILE A 139 26.80 -7.41 12.27
CA ILE A 139 25.81 -6.41 11.92
C ILE A 139 26.15 -5.77 10.56
N LEU A 140 27.38 -5.35 10.34
CA LEU A 140 27.81 -4.78 9.05
C LEU A 140 27.67 -5.78 7.90
N THR A 141 27.98 -7.05 8.15
CA THR A 141 27.86 -8.10 7.14
C THR A 141 26.43 -8.30 6.70
N ILE A 142 25.49 -8.39 7.65
CA ILE A 142 24.07 -8.58 7.31
C ILE A 142 23.50 -7.30 6.66
N LEU A 143 23.80 -6.11 7.14
CA LEU A 143 23.33 -4.87 6.55
C LEU A 143 23.85 -4.71 5.11
N LYS A 144 25.10 -5.05 4.84
CA LYS A 144 25.69 -5.05 3.49
C LYS A 144 24.98 -6.02 2.55
N LYS A 145 24.56 -7.20 3.03
CA LYS A 145 23.74 -8.15 2.25
C LYS A 145 22.45 -7.51 1.75
N TYR A 146 21.86 -6.62 2.55
CA TYR A 146 20.64 -5.87 2.19
C TYR A 146 20.91 -4.54 1.50
N GLY A 147 22.16 -4.29 1.07
CA GLY A 147 22.55 -3.08 0.33
C GLY A 147 22.68 -1.83 1.21
N ILE A 148 23.00 -1.99 2.49
CA ILE A 148 23.13 -0.89 3.46
C ILE A 148 24.60 -0.76 3.89
N SER A 149 25.19 0.42 3.69
CA SER A 149 26.52 0.77 4.18
C SER A 149 26.57 2.22 4.63
N ASN A 150 27.67 2.63 5.25
CA ASN A 150 27.91 4.03 5.66
C ASN A 150 28.11 4.99 4.47
N THR A 151 28.39 4.48 3.28
CA THR A 151 28.65 5.30 2.08
C THR A 151 27.53 5.22 1.05
N GLU A 152 26.78 4.13 1.03
CA GLU A 152 25.84 3.81 -0.03
C GLU A 152 24.64 3.01 0.46
N VAL A 153 23.47 3.32 -0.12
CA VAL A 153 22.27 2.48 -0.06
C VAL A 153 21.94 1.97 -1.46
N LEU A 154 21.92 0.64 -1.61
CA LEU A 154 21.56 -0.03 -2.85
C LEU A 154 20.09 -0.49 -2.79
N LEU A 155 19.28 -0.02 -3.74
CA LEU A 155 17.89 -0.41 -3.95
C LEU A 155 17.76 -1.31 -5.18
N TRP A 156 16.79 -2.20 -5.16
CA TRP A 156 16.53 -3.09 -6.28
C TRP A 156 15.76 -2.38 -7.40
N GLY A 157 15.99 -2.83 -8.66
CA GLY A 157 15.34 -2.32 -9.86
C GLY A 157 15.99 -1.06 -10.40
N THR A 158 15.33 -0.41 -11.35
CA THR A 158 15.79 0.82 -12.00
C THR A 158 15.41 2.10 -11.25
N GLY A 159 14.40 2.01 -10.37
CA GLY A 159 13.77 3.14 -9.72
C GLY A 159 12.75 3.88 -10.61
N THR A 160 12.50 3.42 -11.83
CA THR A 160 11.57 4.06 -12.77
C THR A 160 10.09 3.73 -12.52
N PRO A 161 9.69 2.56 -11.95
CA PRO A 161 8.28 2.28 -11.73
C PRO A 161 7.59 3.36 -10.91
N LEU A 162 6.34 3.64 -11.30
CA LEU A 162 5.48 4.62 -10.65
C LEU A 162 4.51 3.93 -9.69
N ARG A 163 4.32 4.49 -8.52
CA ARG A 163 3.41 3.99 -7.49
C ARG A 163 2.59 5.12 -6.90
N GLU A 164 1.37 4.79 -6.57
CA GLU A 164 0.49 5.60 -5.78
C GLU A 164 0.54 5.14 -4.33
N PHE A 165 0.53 6.08 -3.39
CA PHE A 165 0.54 5.82 -1.94
C PHE A 165 -0.54 6.63 -1.25
N LEU A 166 -1.21 6.01 -0.29
CA LEU A 166 -2.22 6.64 0.56
C LEU A 166 -1.88 6.41 2.03
N TRP A 167 -1.94 7.47 2.83
CA TRP A 167 -1.75 7.39 4.27
C TRP A 167 -2.82 6.51 4.93
N SER A 168 -2.41 5.58 5.79
CA SER A 168 -3.31 4.53 6.31
C SER A 168 -4.48 5.08 7.14
N GLU A 169 -4.28 6.18 7.87
CA GLU A 169 -5.36 6.83 8.62
C GLU A 169 -6.39 7.49 7.68
N GLU A 170 -5.98 7.96 6.51
CA GLU A 170 -6.92 8.46 5.50
C GLU A 170 -7.74 7.34 4.85
N MET A 171 -7.16 6.14 4.71
CA MET A 171 -7.96 4.97 4.32
C MET A 171 -9.01 4.64 5.38
N ALA A 172 -8.68 4.78 6.66
CA ALA A 172 -9.64 4.60 7.75
C ALA A 172 -10.74 5.69 7.70
N ASP A 173 -10.35 6.96 7.53
CA ASP A 173 -11.28 8.09 7.39
C ASP A 173 -12.22 7.90 6.18
N ALA A 174 -11.68 7.52 5.01
CA ALA A 174 -12.49 7.20 3.84
C ALA A 174 -13.46 6.04 4.10
N SER A 175 -13.04 5.01 4.84
CA SER A 175 -13.89 3.88 5.19
C SER A 175 -15.05 4.30 6.08
N VAL A 176 -14.79 5.15 7.08
CA VAL A 176 -15.83 5.72 7.95
C VAL A 176 -16.77 6.59 7.14
N PHE A 177 -16.25 7.48 6.29
CA PHE A 177 -17.05 8.32 5.40
C PHE A 177 -17.99 7.48 4.52
N VAL A 178 -17.48 6.44 3.87
CA VAL A 178 -18.31 5.54 3.05
C VAL A 178 -19.38 4.84 3.89
N MET A 179 -19.02 4.40 5.09
CA MET A 179 -19.98 3.74 6.00
C MET A 179 -21.10 4.68 6.48
N GLU A 180 -20.81 5.95 6.66
CA GLU A 180 -21.78 6.92 7.20
C GLU A 180 -22.63 7.59 6.11
N HIS A 181 -22.04 7.86 4.93
CA HIS A 181 -22.63 8.76 3.96
C HIS A 181 -23.01 8.10 2.62
N ILE A 182 -22.47 6.92 2.26
CA ILE A 182 -22.65 6.33 0.95
C ILE A 182 -23.44 5.02 1.03
N ASP A 183 -24.55 4.93 0.33
CA ASP A 183 -25.28 3.69 0.16
C ASP A 183 -24.97 3.03 -1.19
N PHE A 184 -25.29 1.75 -1.34
CA PHE A 184 -25.04 1.03 -2.60
C PHE A 184 -25.67 1.73 -3.81
N LYS A 185 -26.86 2.30 -3.67
CA LYS A 185 -27.56 3.04 -4.73
C LYS A 185 -26.76 4.26 -5.25
N ASP A 186 -25.88 4.85 -4.41
CA ASP A 186 -25.07 6.02 -4.76
C ASP A 186 -23.80 5.63 -5.56
N THR A 187 -23.54 4.32 -5.71
CA THR A 187 -22.32 3.81 -6.38
C THR A 187 -22.50 3.55 -7.88
N TYR A 188 -23.70 3.72 -8.41
CA TYR A 188 -24.03 3.55 -9.82
C TYR A 188 -25.04 4.60 -10.27
N GLN A 189 -25.14 4.82 -11.60
CA GLN A 189 -26.09 5.79 -12.15
C GLN A 189 -27.50 5.20 -12.14
N GLU A 190 -28.48 5.93 -11.62
CA GLU A 190 -29.87 5.55 -11.63
C GLU A 190 -30.37 5.34 -13.07
N GLY A 191 -31.15 4.26 -13.26
CA GLY A 191 -31.65 3.87 -14.61
C GLY A 191 -30.65 3.08 -15.45
N SER A 192 -29.45 2.77 -14.95
CA SER A 192 -28.50 1.87 -15.62
C SER A 192 -29.13 0.50 -15.88
N LYS A 193 -29.01 0.00 -17.13
CA LYS A 193 -29.48 -1.34 -17.49
C LYS A 193 -28.67 -2.45 -16.79
N ASP A 194 -27.37 -2.23 -16.68
CA ASP A 194 -26.44 -3.17 -16.07
C ASP A 194 -25.80 -2.52 -14.83
N ILE A 195 -26.17 -2.99 -13.66
CA ILE A 195 -25.54 -2.57 -12.38
C ILE A 195 -24.37 -3.50 -12.11
N ARG A 196 -23.17 -3.03 -12.39
CA ARG A 196 -21.92 -3.78 -12.20
C ARG A 196 -20.76 -2.81 -11.89
N ASN A 197 -19.67 -3.36 -11.34
CA ASN A 197 -18.48 -2.60 -11.00
C ASN A 197 -18.79 -1.40 -10.07
N CYS A 198 -19.67 -1.66 -9.09
CA CYS A 198 -20.17 -0.66 -8.14
C CYS A 198 -19.20 -0.38 -6.98
N HIS A 199 -18.03 -0.99 -6.99
CA HIS A 199 -16.99 -0.70 -6.02
C HIS A 199 -16.43 0.72 -6.19
N ILE A 200 -15.68 1.17 -5.19
CA ILE A 200 -15.14 2.52 -5.13
C ILE A 200 -13.62 2.44 -4.96
N ASN A 201 -12.88 3.06 -5.84
CA ASN A 201 -11.44 3.26 -5.67
C ASN A 201 -11.16 4.24 -4.55
N ILE A 202 -10.23 3.90 -3.66
CA ILE A 202 -9.70 4.81 -2.63
C ILE A 202 -8.22 5.01 -2.89
N GLY A 203 -7.88 6.20 -3.35
CA GLY A 203 -6.52 6.60 -3.71
C GLY A 203 -6.39 8.11 -3.75
N THR A 204 -5.19 8.56 -4.06
CA THR A 204 -4.86 9.99 -4.19
C THR A 204 -5.02 10.50 -5.62
N GLY A 205 -4.96 9.57 -6.61
CA GLY A 205 -4.85 9.93 -8.03
C GLY A 205 -3.48 10.53 -8.40
N LYS A 206 -2.50 10.41 -7.51
CA LYS A 206 -1.13 10.93 -7.70
C LYS A 206 -0.11 9.79 -7.60
N GLU A 207 0.90 9.84 -8.43
CA GLU A 207 1.94 8.83 -8.47
C GLU A 207 3.34 9.43 -8.31
N ILE A 208 4.25 8.67 -7.75
CA ILE A 208 5.66 9.01 -7.58
C ILE A 208 6.52 7.86 -8.09
N SER A 209 7.66 8.15 -8.72
CA SER A 209 8.62 7.11 -9.07
C SER A 209 9.31 6.57 -7.81
N ILE A 210 9.71 5.29 -7.86
CA ILE A 210 10.48 4.68 -6.77
C ILE A 210 11.78 5.47 -6.50
N ARG A 211 12.39 6.05 -7.54
CA ARG A 211 13.55 6.94 -7.40
C ARG A 211 13.23 8.20 -6.62
N ASN A 212 12.21 8.94 -7.03
CA ASN A 212 11.83 10.19 -6.37
C ASN A 212 11.37 9.95 -4.93
N LEU A 213 10.69 8.83 -4.68
CA LEU A 213 10.32 8.41 -3.32
C LEU A 213 11.57 8.17 -2.46
N ALA A 214 12.57 7.46 -3.00
CA ALA A 214 13.82 7.22 -2.28
C ALA A 214 14.60 8.52 -2.02
N GLU A 215 14.63 9.45 -2.98
CA GLU A 215 15.23 10.77 -2.83
C GLU A 215 14.50 11.61 -1.76
N LEU A 216 13.17 11.58 -1.74
CA LEU A 216 12.35 12.21 -0.69
C LEU A 216 12.67 11.64 0.70
N ILE A 217 12.83 10.33 0.82
CA ILE A 217 13.21 9.69 2.09
C ILE A 217 14.64 10.07 2.48
N VAL A 218 15.58 10.12 1.52
CA VAL A 218 16.97 10.59 1.77
C VAL A 218 16.98 12.01 2.34
N GLU A 219 16.18 12.91 1.76
CA GLU A 219 16.03 14.29 2.24
C GLU A 219 15.42 14.32 3.65
N THR A 220 14.34 13.57 3.87
CA THR A 220 13.64 13.49 5.17
C THR A 220 14.52 12.95 6.28
N VAL A 221 15.32 11.92 6.01
CA VAL A 221 16.26 11.32 6.98
C VAL A 221 17.51 12.19 7.17
N GLY A 222 17.86 13.01 6.18
CA GLY A 222 19.10 13.80 6.17
C GLY A 222 20.34 12.98 5.78
N TYR A 223 20.17 11.84 5.09
CA TYR A 223 21.29 10.99 4.69
C TYR A 223 22.16 11.67 3.62
N LYS A 224 23.47 11.67 3.81
CA LYS A 224 24.46 12.31 2.91
C LYS A 224 25.34 11.30 2.16
N GLY A 225 24.93 10.03 2.10
CA GLY A 225 25.59 9.02 1.31
C GLY A 225 25.04 8.90 -0.09
N LYS A 226 25.51 7.90 -0.84
CA LYS A 226 25.08 7.64 -2.20
C LYS A 226 23.82 6.77 -2.22
N LEU A 227 22.88 7.07 -3.10
CA LEU A 227 21.74 6.23 -3.42
C LEU A 227 21.97 5.60 -4.80
N THR A 228 21.90 4.27 -4.88
CA THR A 228 22.11 3.52 -6.13
C THR A 228 21.00 2.50 -6.37
N PHE A 229 20.88 2.06 -7.63
CA PHE A 229 19.85 1.14 -8.06
C PHE A 229 20.49 -0.05 -8.79
N ASP A 230 20.13 -1.27 -8.37
CA ASP A 230 20.55 -2.52 -9.02
C ASP A 230 19.57 -2.92 -10.11
N SER A 231 19.82 -2.48 -11.32
CA SER A 231 18.99 -2.80 -12.50
C SER A 231 19.04 -4.28 -12.94
N THR A 232 19.88 -5.10 -12.31
CA THR A 232 19.86 -6.56 -12.54
C THR A 232 18.68 -7.24 -11.83
N LYS A 233 18.09 -6.57 -10.87
CA LYS A 233 16.87 -7.00 -10.16
C LYS A 233 15.63 -6.52 -10.91
N PRO A 234 14.57 -7.33 -10.94
CA PRO A 234 13.34 -6.97 -11.66
C PRO A 234 12.67 -5.75 -11.05
N ASP A 235 12.16 -4.91 -11.92
CA ASP A 235 11.16 -3.90 -11.56
C ASP A 235 9.80 -4.58 -11.40
N GLY A 236 8.96 -4.39 -10.57
CA GLY A 236 7.58 -4.89 -10.61
C GLY A 236 6.77 -4.22 -11.74
N THR A 237 5.44 -4.26 -11.66
CA THR A 237 4.55 -3.56 -12.60
C THR A 237 5.01 -2.11 -12.77
N MET A 238 5.13 -1.63 -14.03
CA MET A 238 5.71 -0.31 -14.32
C MET A 238 4.86 0.85 -13.79
N ARG A 239 3.53 0.72 -13.86
CA ARG A 239 2.61 1.77 -13.40
C ARG A 239 1.37 1.18 -12.74
N LYS A 240 0.91 1.80 -11.66
CA LYS A 240 -0.31 1.41 -10.97
C LYS A 240 -0.92 2.61 -10.27
N LEU A 241 -1.79 3.30 -10.99
CA LEU A 241 -2.49 4.51 -10.55
C LEU A 241 -3.98 4.28 -10.57
N THR A 242 -4.69 4.58 -9.50
CA THR A 242 -6.16 4.51 -9.47
C THR A 242 -6.80 5.82 -9.90
N ASP A 243 -7.99 5.73 -10.46
CA ASP A 243 -8.87 6.88 -10.66
C ASP A 243 -9.79 7.03 -9.41
N PRO A 244 -9.60 8.05 -8.57
CA PRO A 244 -10.43 8.28 -7.39
C PRO A 244 -11.65 9.15 -7.69
N SER A 245 -11.94 9.48 -8.94
CA SER A 245 -12.97 10.45 -9.34
C SER A 245 -14.35 10.12 -8.78
N LYS A 246 -14.70 8.82 -8.69
CA LYS A 246 -15.95 8.36 -8.11
C LYS A 246 -16.08 8.76 -6.64
N LEU A 247 -15.05 8.50 -5.84
CA LEU A 247 -15.03 8.86 -4.42
C LEU A 247 -15.02 10.40 -4.23
N HIS A 248 -14.30 11.11 -5.10
CA HIS A 248 -14.30 12.57 -5.08
C HIS A 248 -15.68 13.16 -5.36
N GLN A 249 -16.43 12.62 -6.33
CA GLN A 249 -17.81 13.03 -6.63
C GLN A 249 -18.75 12.73 -5.48
N LEU A 250 -18.48 11.68 -4.69
CA LEU A 250 -19.23 11.34 -3.49
C LEU A 250 -18.87 12.22 -2.28
N GLY A 251 -17.84 13.09 -2.40
CA GLY A 251 -17.53 14.13 -1.43
C GLY A 251 -16.33 13.90 -0.54
N TRP A 252 -15.58 12.80 -0.71
CA TRP A 252 -14.34 12.55 0.05
C TRP A 252 -13.08 12.81 -0.78
N HIS A 253 -12.09 13.46 -0.16
CA HIS A 253 -10.77 13.70 -0.72
C HIS A 253 -9.70 13.45 0.33
N HIS A 254 -8.54 12.90 -0.10
CA HIS A 254 -7.36 12.82 0.76
C HIS A 254 -6.82 14.22 1.11
N LYS A 255 -6.10 14.34 2.20
CA LYS A 255 -5.53 15.59 2.73
C LYS A 255 -4.02 15.50 2.92
N ILE A 256 -3.48 14.30 3.11
CA ILE A 256 -2.07 14.07 3.40
C ILE A 256 -1.35 13.71 2.11
N GLU A 257 -0.47 14.58 1.66
CA GLU A 257 0.41 14.34 0.52
C GLU A 257 1.60 13.46 0.92
N ILE A 258 2.27 12.87 -0.08
CA ILE A 258 3.34 11.89 0.17
C ILE A 258 4.51 12.48 0.97
N GLU A 259 4.84 13.74 0.76
CA GLU A 259 5.93 14.43 1.47
C GLU A 259 5.64 14.52 2.98
N GLU A 260 4.44 14.92 3.33
CA GLU A 260 4.02 15.01 4.73
C GLU A 260 3.88 13.61 5.34
N GLY A 261 3.32 12.66 4.59
CA GLY A 261 3.16 11.28 5.05
C GLY A 261 4.51 10.59 5.33
N VAL A 262 5.50 10.76 4.44
CA VAL A 262 6.86 10.22 4.64
C VAL A 262 7.51 10.82 5.89
N ARG A 263 7.37 12.13 6.11
CA ARG A 263 7.88 12.81 7.30
C ARG A 263 7.25 12.23 8.58
N ARG A 264 5.92 12.14 8.64
CA ARG A 264 5.18 11.56 9.79
C ARG A 264 5.57 10.10 10.04
N MET A 265 5.70 9.32 8.98
CA MET A 265 6.08 7.91 9.11
C MET A 265 7.50 7.75 9.63
N TYR A 266 8.44 8.60 9.19
CA TYR A 266 9.80 8.58 9.71
C TYR A 266 9.85 9.03 11.18
N GLU A 267 9.13 10.07 11.57
CA GLU A 267 8.98 10.46 12.97
C GLU A 267 8.45 9.30 13.81
N TRP A 268 7.35 8.67 13.38
CA TRP A 268 6.82 7.49 14.07
C TRP A 268 7.85 6.36 14.20
N TYR A 269 8.58 6.07 13.13
CA TYR A 269 9.61 5.03 13.11
C TYR A 269 10.73 5.26 14.14
N LEU A 270 11.13 6.50 14.37
CA LEU A 270 12.18 6.85 15.36
C LEU A 270 11.73 6.57 16.80
N PHE A 271 10.44 6.65 17.09
CA PHE A 271 9.88 6.48 18.44
C PHE A 271 9.23 5.11 18.68
N SER A 272 9.09 4.31 17.65
CA SER A 272 8.46 2.96 17.72
C SER A 272 9.42 1.86 18.15
#